data_ebad0c15b797ee7bc13d65282e883f9b
#
_entry.id   ebad0c15b797ee7bc13d65282e883f9b
#
_cell.length_a   1.000
_cell.length_b   1.000
_cell.length_c   1.000
_cell.angle_alpha   90.00
_cell.angle_beta   90.00
_cell.angle_gamma   90.00
#
_symmetry.space_group_name_H-M   'P 1'
#
loop_
_entity.id
_entity.type
_entity.pdbx_description
1 polymer ?
#
loop_
_entity_poly.entity_id
_entity_poly.type
_entity_poly.pdbx_seq_one_letter_code
_entity_poly.pdbx_strand_id
1 'polypeptide(L)'
;MRASRLLVGLAAVLLHASPLGAQVTVRMAEQGQDLVRAAISSAQARLSELPPPTTDSEKLIRMVDLEQAPRLVLSELDLSALSEAEKQSMWGDIWGQIGPIDRENQTLLLQMLPEEGWFPISRYGREAAKAAFLIVQHADQSLWRRFLPTIEAMVKAGEAEGPSYALMYDRLALSEGRPQRYGSQMRCGNGQYVVSEPVEDMAQIDARRSSVGLGTLEDNLKRFAGRGC
;
A
#
# COMPACT_ATOMS: atom_id res chain seq x y z
N MET A 1 4.76 62.24 -43.27
CA MET A 1 4.73 61.69 -41.90
C MET A 1 4.55 60.19 -42.02
N ARG A 2 5.64 59.39 -41.78
CA ARG A 2 5.64 57.92 -41.89
C ARG A 2 5.64 57.36 -40.46
N ALA A 3 4.62 56.57 -40.11
CA ALA A 3 4.52 55.91 -38.85
C ALA A 3 5.20 54.50 -38.93
N SER A 4 6.31 54.32 -38.21
CA SER A 4 6.97 53.03 -38.06
C SER A 4 6.22 52.18 -37.04
N ARG A 5 5.76 51.00 -37.45
CA ARG A 5 5.26 49.99 -36.56
C ARG A 5 6.41 49.10 -36.10
N LEU A 6 6.71 49.15 -34.80
CA LEU A 6 7.59 48.19 -34.14
C LEU A 6 6.84 46.85 -33.94
N LEU A 7 7.32 45.81 -34.59
CA LEU A 7 6.95 44.42 -34.32
C LEU A 7 7.78 43.92 -33.15
N VAL A 8 7.14 43.71 -32.00
CA VAL A 8 7.74 42.99 -30.85
C VAL A 8 7.56 41.52 -31.11
N GLY A 9 8.64 40.85 -31.49
CA GLY A 9 8.64 39.40 -31.62
C GLY A 9 8.68 38.75 -30.24
N LEU A 10 7.61 38.01 -29.88
CA LEU A 10 7.62 37.10 -28.73
C LEU A 10 8.47 35.88 -29.10
N ALA A 11 9.69 35.78 -28.56
CA ALA A 11 10.47 34.56 -28.63
C ALA A 11 9.90 33.55 -27.61
N ALA A 12 9.21 32.53 -28.10
CA ALA A 12 8.82 31.37 -27.28
C ALA A 12 10.08 30.58 -26.93
N VAL A 13 10.52 30.64 -25.67
CA VAL A 13 11.56 29.80 -25.16
C VAL A 13 10.97 28.38 -24.98
N LEU A 14 11.18 27.54 -25.98
CA LEU A 14 10.95 26.12 -25.87
C LEU A 14 12.03 25.54 -24.92
N LEU A 15 11.66 25.30 -23.67
CA LEU A 15 12.46 24.51 -22.74
C LEU A 15 12.51 23.06 -23.25
N HIS A 16 13.53 22.76 -24.06
CA HIS A 16 13.85 21.38 -24.42
C HIS A 16 14.50 20.73 -23.21
N ALA A 17 13.81 19.75 -22.62
CA ALA A 17 14.44 18.86 -21.65
C ALA A 17 15.70 18.25 -22.29
N SER A 18 16.85 18.36 -21.63
CA SER A 18 18.11 17.84 -22.15
C SER A 18 17.97 16.33 -22.38
N PRO A 19 18.41 15.79 -23.52
CA PRO A 19 18.33 14.34 -23.80
C PRO A 19 19.03 13.50 -22.74
N LEU A 20 20.00 14.04 -22.03
CA LEU A 20 20.70 13.42 -20.90
C LEU A 20 19.76 13.20 -19.68
N GLY A 21 18.88 14.16 -19.38
CA GLY A 21 17.91 14.05 -18.28
C GLY A 21 16.90 12.94 -18.53
N ALA A 22 16.35 12.84 -19.74
CA ALA A 22 15.42 11.79 -20.11
C ALA A 22 16.06 10.38 -20.05
N GLN A 23 17.33 10.24 -20.41
CA GLN A 23 18.06 8.98 -20.31
C GLN A 23 18.34 8.56 -18.86
N VAL A 24 18.56 9.51 -17.94
CA VAL A 24 18.77 9.23 -16.51
C VAL A 24 17.46 8.75 -15.86
N THR A 25 16.34 9.39 -16.15
CA THR A 25 15.03 9.01 -15.56
C THR A 25 14.52 7.67 -16.07
N VAL A 26 14.71 7.34 -17.35
CA VAL A 26 14.41 6.00 -17.89
C VAL A 26 15.22 4.92 -17.19
N ARG A 27 16.53 5.14 -16.95
CA ARG A 27 17.36 4.20 -16.17
C ARG A 27 16.88 4.00 -14.75
N MET A 28 16.41 5.04 -14.08
CA MET A 28 15.87 4.93 -12.71
C MET A 28 14.58 4.10 -12.67
N ALA A 29 13.70 4.27 -13.65
CA ALA A 29 12.48 3.49 -13.77
C ALA A 29 12.78 2.00 -14.03
N GLU A 30 13.70 1.70 -14.97
CA GLU A 30 14.16 0.35 -15.27
C GLU A 30 14.85 -0.30 -14.05
N GLN A 31 15.67 0.45 -13.34
CA GLN A 31 16.33 -0.01 -12.12
C GLN A 31 15.33 -0.38 -11.02
N GLY A 32 14.26 0.39 -10.83
CA GLY A 32 13.19 0.05 -9.90
C GLY A 32 12.49 -1.26 -10.24
N GLN A 33 12.20 -1.49 -11.52
CA GLN A 33 11.60 -2.75 -12.01
C GLN A 33 12.54 -3.94 -11.81
N ASP A 34 13.83 -3.78 -12.07
CA ASP A 34 14.84 -4.82 -11.89
C ASP A 34 15.05 -5.17 -10.41
N LEU A 35 15.04 -4.18 -9.52
CA LEU A 35 15.11 -4.41 -8.08
C LEU A 35 13.90 -5.20 -7.57
N VAL A 36 12.69 -4.88 -8.05
CA VAL A 36 11.47 -5.64 -7.74
C VAL A 36 11.58 -7.08 -8.23
N ARG A 37 12.01 -7.28 -9.47
CA ARG A 37 12.23 -8.63 -10.04
C ARG A 37 13.26 -9.42 -9.24
N ALA A 38 14.37 -8.80 -8.88
CA ALA A 38 15.42 -9.43 -8.07
C ALA A 38 14.90 -9.81 -6.68
N ALA A 39 14.09 -8.97 -6.04
CA ALA A 39 13.48 -9.25 -4.74
C ALA A 39 12.55 -10.46 -4.81
N ILE A 40 11.69 -10.53 -5.82
CA ILE A 40 10.81 -11.69 -6.07
C ILE A 40 11.63 -12.96 -6.26
N SER A 41 12.62 -12.94 -7.18
CA SER A 41 13.45 -14.10 -7.47
C SER A 41 14.25 -14.57 -6.25
N SER A 42 14.78 -13.64 -5.46
CA SER A 42 15.49 -13.95 -4.22
C SER A 42 14.57 -14.58 -3.16
N ALA A 43 13.34 -14.07 -3.00
CA ALA A 43 12.35 -14.64 -2.09
C ALA A 43 11.95 -16.06 -2.54
N GLN A 44 11.68 -16.25 -3.82
CA GLN A 44 11.37 -17.57 -4.40
C GLN A 44 12.51 -18.57 -4.18
N ALA A 45 13.75 -18.17 -4.42
CA ALA A 45 14.91 -19.03 -4.19
C ALA A 45 15.02 -19.46 -2.73
N ARG A 46 14.95 -18.51 -1.78
CA ARG A 46 14.97 -18.82 -0.34
C ARG A 46 13.84 -19.77 0.06
N LEU A 47 12.62 -19.53 -0.42
CA LEU A 47 11.46 -20.35 -0.09
C LEU A 47 11.56 -21.75 -0.69
N SER A 48 12.17 -21.91 -1.87
CA SER A 48 12.37 -23.21 -2.53
C SER A 48 13.40 -24.09 -1.81
N GLU A 49 14.32 -23.52 -1.02
CA GLU A 49 15.29 -24.26 -0.22
C GLU A 49 14.66 -24.80 1.09
N LEU A 50 13.48 -24.32 1.48
CA LEU A 50 12.78 -24.77 2.67
C LEU A 50 12.03 -26.09 2.40
N PRO A 51 11.92 -27.00 3.37
CA PRO A 51 11.04 -28.14 3.25
C PRO A 51 9.59 -27.68 3.04
N PRO A 52 8.71 -28.51 2.46
CA PRO A 52 7.29 -28.15 2.32
C PRO A 52 6.69 -27.70 3.67
N PRO A 53 5.78 -26.68 3.68
CA PRO A 53 5.15 -26.24 4.92
C PRO A 53 4.30 -27.36 5.52
N THR A 54 4.40 -27.55 6.84
CA THR A 54 3.72 -28.63 7.55
C THR A 54 2.41 -28.18 8.19
N THR A 55 2.18 -26.87 8.29
CA THR A 55 0.97 -26.27 8.87
C THR A 55 0.46 -25.13 7.99
N ASP A 56 -0.84 -24.82 8.12
CA ASP A 56 -1.45 -23.65 7.47
C ASP A 56 -0.81 -22.34 7.93
N SER A 57 -0.41 -22.26 9.21
CA SER A 57 0.29 -21.09 9.75
C SER A 57 1.61 -20.84 9.01
N GLU A 58 2.41 -21.88 8.84
CA GLU A 58 3.67 -21.80 8.11
C GLU A 58 3.43 -21.43 6.64
N LYS A 59 2.41 -22.02 6.02
CA LYS A 59 2.04 -21.69 4.63
C LYS A 59 1.65 -20.23 4.47
N LEU A 60 0.81 -19.67 5.35
CA LEU A 60 0.41 -18.26 5.33
C LEU A 60 1.61 -17.32 5.47
N ILE A 61 2.54 -17.63 6.38
CA ILE A 61 3.75 -16.83 6.60
C ILE A 61 4.60 -16.81 5.31
N ARG A 62 4.84 -17.96 4.68
CA ARG A 62 5.63 -18.05 3.44
C ARG A 62 4.97 -17.32 2.27
N MET A 63 3.64 -17.39 2.17
CA MET A 63 2.88 -16.64 1.16
C MET A 63 3.14 -15.14 1.29
N VAL A 64 3.12 -14.62 2.51
CA VAL A 64 3.37 -13.20 2.79
C VAL A 64 4.84 -12.82 2.61
N ASP A 65 5.78 -13.70 2.93
CA ASP A 65 7.21 -13.44 2.69
C ASP A 65 7.48 -13.16 1.20
N LEU A 66 6.88 -13.96 0.31
CA LEU A 66 6.98 -13.74 -1.12
C LEU A 66 6.29 -12.44 -1.57
N GLU A 67 5.11 -12.17 -1.02
CA GLU A 67 4.29 -11.00 -1.36
C GLU A 67 4.93 -9.68 -0.88
N GLN A 68 5.55 -9.69 0.31
CA GLN A 68 6.14 -8.49 0.89
C GLN A 68 7.54 -8.17 0.34
N ALA A 69 8.29 -9.16 -0.15
CA ALA A 69 9.64 -8.95 -0.67
C ALA A 69 9.74 -7.81 -1.70
N PRO A 70 8.92 -7.76 -2.76
CA PRO A 70 8.93 -6.64 -3.71
C PRO A 70 8.42 -5.33 -3.09
N ARG A 71 7.47 -5.36 -2.16
CA ARG A 71 6.89 -4.17 -1.53
C ARG A 71 7.86 -3.46 -0.59
N LEU A 72 8.73 -4.20 0.09
CA LEU A 72 9.82 -3.62 0.89
C LEU A 72 10.77 -2.83 0.01
N VAL A 73 11.16 -3.35 -1.15
CA VAL A 73 11.99 -2.61 -2.11
C VAL A 73 11.30 -1.34 -2.58
N LEU A 74 9.99 -1.42 -2.90
CA LEU A 74 9.23 -0.24 -3.35
C LEU A 74 9.20 0.88 -2.31
N SER A 75 9.19 0.55 -1.03
CA SER A 75 9.18 1.55 0.05
C SER A 75 10.48 2.36 0.15
N GLU A 76 11.57 1.86 -0.43
CA GLU A 76 12.89 2.48 -0.40
C GLU A 76 13.23 3.25 -1.71
N LEU A 77 12.38 3.16 -2.75
CA LEU A 77 12.65 3.82 -4.02
C LEU A 77 12.42 5.34 -3.93
N ASP A 78 13.43 6.11 -4.28
CA ASP A 78 13.28 7.55 -4.52
C ASP A 78 12.79 7.78 -5.96
N LEU A 79 11.54 8.18 -6.08
CA LEU A 79 10.88 8.44 -7.36
C LEU A 79 10.76 9.96 -7.67
N SER A 80 11.39 10.80 -6.88
CA SER A 80 11.24 12.27 -6.96
C SER A 80 11.71 12.84 -8.30
N ALA A 81 12.68 12.19 -8.93
CA ALA A 81 13.24 12.61 -10.22
C ALA A 81 12.39 12.18 -11.45
N LEU A 82 11.43 11.25 -11.27
CA LEU A 82 10.59 10.74 -12.35
C LEU A 82 9.40 11.67 -12.63
N SER A 83 9.08 11.88 -13.90
CA SER A 83 7.81 12.50 -14.31
C SER A 83 6.62 11.59 -13.99
N GLU A 84 5.42 12.12 -13.93
CA GLU A 84 4.21 11.33 -13.66
C GLU A 84 3.97 10.26 -14.73
N ALA A 85 4.30 10.51 -16.01
CA ALA A 85 4.19 9.50 -17.06
C ALA A 85 5.18 8.33 -16.86
N GLU A 86 6.41 8.63 -16.47
CA GLU A 86 7.43 7.61 -16.16
C GLU A 86 7.03 6.80 -14.92
N LYS A 87 6.53 7.45 -13.86
CA LYS A 87 5.99 6.77 -12.68
C LYS A 87 4.85 5.84 -13.07
N GLN A 88 3.89 6.31 -13.87
CA GLN A 88 2.74 5.51 -14.30
C GLN A 88 3.17 4.28 -15.10
N SER A 89 4.12 4.42 -16.02
CA SER A 89 4.67 3.30 -16.79
C SER A 89 5.38 2.29 -15.88
N MET A 90 6.26 2.78 -15.02
CA MET A 90 6.98 1.95 -14.03
C MET A 90 6.03 1.18 -13.12
N TRP A 91 4.99 1.86 -12.59
CA TRP A 91 3.98 1.21 -11.75
C TRP A 91 3.20 0.13 -12.50
N GLY A 92 2.86 0.37 -13.77
CA GLY A 92 2.20 -0.65 -14.60
C GLY A 92 3.01 -1.94 -14.70
N ASP A 93 4.31 -1.83 -14.96
CA ASP A 93 5.22 -2.96 -15.07
C ASP A 93 5.45 -3.65 -13.72
N ILE A 94 5.60 -2.89 -12.65
CA ILE A 94 5.77 -3.42 -11.28
C ILE A 94 4.53 -4.20 -10.83
N TRP A 95 3.33 -3.63 -11.01
CA TRP A 95 2.10 -4.33 -10.65
C TRP A 95 1.83 -5.53 -11.58
N GLY A 96 2.35 -5.52 -12.79
CA GLY A 96 2.37 -6.68 -13.68
C GLY A 96 3.16 -7.86 -13.09
N GLN A 97 4.23 -7.59 -12.32
CA GLN A 97 5.04 -8.62 -11.65
C GLN A 97 4.44 -9.07 -10.32
N ILE A 98 3.92 -8.14 -9.51
CA ILE A 98 3.37 -8.41 -8.17
C ILE A 98 1.96 -9.03 -8.26
N GLY A 99 1.12 -8.55 -9.16
CA GLY A 99 -0.28 -8.94 -9.26
C GLY A 99 -0.54 -10.44 -9.41
N PRO A 100 0.25 -11.22 -10.16
CA PRO A 100 0.12 -12.67 -10.19
C PRO A 100 0.32 -13.32 -8.82
N ILE A 101 1.30 -12.88 -8.03
CA ILE A 101 1.58 -13.38 -6.68
C ILE A 101 0.39 -13.09 -5.76
N ASP A 102 -0.12 -11.87 -5.80
CA ASP A 102 -1.29 -11.48 -5.00
C ASP A 102 -2.51 -12.36 -5.30
N ARG A 103 -2.82 -12.57 -6.58
CA ARG A 103 -3.96 -13.40 -6.98
C ARG A 103 -3.81 -14.87 -6.58
N GLU A 104 -2.60 -15.42 -6.70
CA GLU A 104 -2.32 -16.78 -6.26
C GLU A 104 -2.51 -16.90 -4.74
N ASN A 105 -1.94 -15.97 -3.97
CA ASN A 105 -2.08 -15.94 -2.51
C ASN A 105 -3.55 -15.79 -2.09
N GLN A 106 -4.33 -14.93 -2.73
CA GLN A 106 -5.77 -14.78 -2.46
C GLN A 106 -6.53 -16.08 -2.74
N THR A 107 -6.22 -16.75 -3.84
CA THR A 107 -6.84 -18.03 -4.19
C THR A 107 -6.52 -19.11 -3.15
N LEU A 108 -5.26 -19.24 -2.76
CA LEU A 108 -4.83 -20.19 -1.74
C LEU A 108 -5.42 -19.88 -0.38
N LEU A 109 -5.45 -18.61 0.03
CA LEU A 109 -6.06 -18.18 1.30
C LEU A 109 -7.54 -18.57 1.38
N LEU A 110 -8.29 -18.37 0.29
CA LEU A 110 -9.71 -18.73 0.23
C LEU A 110 -9.94 -20.24 0.30
N GLN A 111 -9.02 -21.06 -0.22
CA GLN A 111 -9.06 -22.52 -0.11
C GLN A 111 -8.70 -23.03 1.30
N MET A 112 -7.91 -22.24 2.03
CA MET A 112 -7.46 -22.56 3.39
C MET A 112 -8.40 -21.99 4.47
N LEU A 113 -9.46 -21.26 4.08
CA LEU A 113 -10.32 -20.56 5.02
C LEU A 113 -10.97 -21.54 6.00
N PRO A 114 -10.76 -21.37 7.33
CA PRO A 114 -11.33 -22.26 8.31
C PRO A 114 -12.84 -22.01 8.50
N GLU A 115 -13.51 -22.91 9.21
CA GLU A 115 -14.96 -22.82 9.45
C GLU A 115 -15.37 -21.53 10.18
N GLU A 116 -14.49 -20.98 10.99
CA GLU A 116 -14.67 -19.69 11.68
C GLU A 116 -14.74 -18.50 10.73
N GLY A 117 -14.43 -18.70 9.45
CA GLY A 117 -14.46 -17.69 8.40
C GLY A 117 -13.29 -16.68 8.45
N TRP A 118 -12.34 -16.86 9.35
CA TRP A 118 -11.09 -16.10 9.48
C TRP A 118 -10.05 -16.94 10.24
N PHE A 119 -8.79 -16.47 10.28
CA PHE A 119 -7.65 -17.13 10.92
C PHE A 119 -7.42 -16.55 12.32
N PRO A 120 -8.00 -17.13 13.40
CA PRO A 120 -7.88 -16.60 14.75
C PRO A 120 -6.46 -16.75 15.32
N ILE A 121 -6.04 -15.71 16.09
CA ILE A 121 -4.70 -15.64 16.70
C ILE A 121 -4.43 -16.85 17.61
N SER A 122 -5.42 -17.29 18.39
CA SER A 122 -5.27 -18.42 19.32
C SER A 122 -4.95 -19.74 18.61
N ARG A 123 -5.43 -19.93 17.38
CA ARG A 123 -5.23 -21.17 16.60
C ARG A 123 -4.01 -21.09 15.67
N TYR A 124 -3.82 -19.97 15.00
CA TYR A 124 -2.81 -19.83 13.94
C TYR A 124 -1.55 -19.09 14.42
N GLY A 125 -1.61 -18.41 15.56
CA GLY A 125 -0.57 -17.50 16.01
C GLY A 125 -0.69 -16.11 15.35
N ARG A 126 -0.15 -15.12 16.03
CA ARG A 126 -0.23 -13.70 15.61
C ARG A 126 0.35 -13.45 14.21
N GLU A 127 1.47 -14.08 13.92
CA GLU A 127 2.18 -13.88 12.65
C GLU A 127 1.38 -14.40 11.45
N ALA A 128 0.83 -15.60 11.53
CA ALA A 128 0.00 -16.17 10.47
C ALA A 128 -1.34 -15.45 10.32
N ALA A 129 -1.97 -15.04 11.44
CA ALA A 129 -3.19 -14.22 11.39
C ALA A 129 -2.94 -12.86 10.72
N LYS A 130 -1.78 -12.24 10.98
CA LYS A 130 -1.35 -11.02 10.30
C LYS A 130 -1.03 -11.26 8.83
N ALA A 131 -0.42 -12.40 8.49
CA ALA A 131 -0.17 -12.79 7.11
C ALA A 131 -1.48 -12.91 6.32
N ALA A 132 -2.48 -13.59 6.86
CA ALA A 132 -3.80 -13.67 6.25
C ALA A 132 -4.42 -12.28 6.02
N PHE A 133 -4.28 -11.37 6.99
CA PHE A 133 -4.75 -9.99 6.85
C PHE A 133 -4.04 -9.26 5.70
N LEU A 134 -2.72 -9.35 5.58
CA LEU A 134 -1.94 -8.67 4.53
C LEU A 134 -2.36 -9.13 3.13
N ILE A 135 -2.60 -10.44 2.94
CA ILE A 135 -3.09 -10.98 1.67
C ILE A 135 -4.44 -10.35 1.28
N VAL A 136 -5.37 -10.23 2.24
CA VAL A 136 -6.67 -9.60 1.98
C VAL A 136 -6.54 -8.09 1.81
N GLN A 137 -5.62 -7.43 2.53
CA GLN A 137 -5.35 -6.00 2.38
C GLN A 137 -4.90 -5.62 0.96
N HIS A 138 -4.22 -6.52 0.27
CA HIS A 138 -3.76 -6.32 -1.11
C HIS A 138 -4.75 -6.85 -2.16
N ALA A 139 -5.89 -7.36 -1.74
CA ALA A 139 -6.98 -7.75 -2.63
C ALA A 139 -7.83 -6.54 -3.05
N ASP A 140 -8.81 -6.81 -3.87
CA ASP A 140 -9.84 -5.83 -4.24
C ASP A 140 -10.87 -5.58 -3.14
N GLN A 141 -11.70 -4.57 -3.33
CA GLN A 141 -12.72 -4.17 -2.37
C GLN A 141 -13.77 -5.26 -2.11
N SER A 142 -13.96 -6.22 -3.00
CA SER A 142 -14.93 -7.29 -2.80
C SER A 142 -14.52 -8.20 -1.65
N LEU A 143 -13.23 -8.53 -1.55
CA LEU A 143 -12.69 -9.29 -0.42
C LEU A 143 -12.68 -8.46 0.87
N TRP A 144 -12.41 -7.16 0.81
CA TRP A 144 -12.51 -6.29 1.99
C TRP A 144 -13.93 -6.28 2.55
N ARG A 145 -14.95 -6.08 1.71
CA ARG A 145 -16.37 -6.13 2.13
C ARG A 145 -16.74 -7.48 2.71
N ARG A 146 -16.23 -8.55 2.13
CA ARG A 146 -16.52 -9.92 2.58
C ARG A 146 -15.97 -10.17 3.98
N PHE A 147 -14.73 -9.78 4.26
CA PHE A 147 -14.03 -10.16 5.48
C PHE A 147 -14.14 -9.16 6.63
N LEU A 148 -14.35 -7.87 6.35
CA LEU A 148 -14.40 -6.84 7.41
C LEU A 148 -15.37 -7.17 8.56
N PRO A 149 -16.59 -7.66 8.34
CA PRO A 149 -17.50 -7.99 9.44
C PRO A 149 -16.95 -9.13 10.33
N THR A 150 -16.34 -10.15 9.74
CA THR A 150 -15.75 -11.27 10.48
C THR A 150 -14.51 -10.80 11.24
N ILE A 151 -13.63 -10.00 10.59
CA ILE A 151 -12.43 -9.44 11.25
C ILE A 151 -12.84 -8.54 12.41
N GLU A 152 -13.89 -7.73 12.29
CA GLU A 152 -14.42 -6.92 13.40
C GLU A 152 -14.82 -7.77 14.60
N ALA A 153 -15.53 -8.86 14.37
CA ALA A 153 -15.93 -9.78 15.42
C ALA A 153 -14.70 -10.42 16.08
N MET A 154 -13.69 -10.82 15.28
CA MET A 154 -12.43 -11.38 15.77
C MET A 154 -11.62 -10.36 16.58
N VAL A 155 -11.59 -9.08 16.18
CA VAL A 155 -10.96 -8.01 16.97
C VAL A 155 -11.63 -7.85 18.33
N LYS A 156 -12.96 -7.87 18.39
CA LYS A 156 -13.72 -7.79 19.65
C LYS A 156 -13.45 -8.99 20.57
N ALA A 157 -13.14 -10.15 19.98
CA ALA A 157 -12.79 -11.37 20.70
C ALA A 157 -11.28 -11.45 21.05
N GLY A 158 -10.45 -10.51 20.63
CA GLY A 158 -8.99 -10.55 20.81
C GLY A 158 -8.27 -11.51 19.84
N GLU A 159 -8.97 -11.99 18.81
CA GLU A 159 -8.52 -12.99 17.85
C GLU A 159 -8.00 -12.39 16.52
N ALA A 160 -8.03 -11.05 16.37
CA ALA A 160 -7.42 -10.32 15.27
C ALA A 160 -6.88 -8.96 15.74
N GLU A 161 -5.97 -8.38 14.96
CA GLU A 161 -5.34 -7.10 15.32
C GLU A 161 -6.25 -5.91 14.97
N GLY A 162 -6.61 -5.09 15.97
CA GLY A 162 -7.45 -3.92 15.79
C GLY A 162 -6.86 -2.84 14.89
N PRO A 163 -5.55 -2.50 14.96
CA PRO A 163 -4.93 -1.56 14.03
C PRO A 163 -5.07 -1.98 12.57
N SER A 164 -4.91 -3.26 12.27
CA SER A 164 -5.07 -3.83 10.93
C SER A 164 -6.51 -3.68 10.43
N TYR A 165 -7.48 -4.02 11.27
CA TYR A 165 -8.91 -3.80 10.98
C TYR A 165 -9.22 -2.32 10.68
N ALA A 166 -8.76 -1.41 11.53
CA ALA A 166 -9.00 0.02 11.37
C ALA A 166 -8.47 0.55 10.03
N LEU A 167 -7.28 0.11 9.62
CA LEU A 167 -6.67 0.47 8.35
C LEU A 167 -7.52 0.03 7.15
N MET A 168 -8.01 -1.22 7.17
CA MET A 168 -8.85 -1.77 6.10
C MET A 168 -10.24 -1.12 6.08
N TYR A 169 -10.85 -0.90 7.25
CA TYR A 169 -12.14 -0.23 7.38
C TYR A 169 -12.12 1.17 6.74
N ASP A 170 -11.15 1.99 7.14
CA ASP A 170 -11.04 3.37 6.65
C ASP A 170 -10.77 3.42 5.15
N ARG A 171 -9.90 2.53 4.64
CA ARG A 171 -9.62 2.43 3.21
C ARG A 171 -10.86 2.08 2.41
N LEU A 172 -11.64 1.09 2.87
CA LEU A 172 -12.90 0.74 2.22
C LEU A 172 -13.92 1.88 2.32
N ALA A 173 -14.07 2.50 3.49
CA ALA A 173 -15.00 3.62 3.69
C ALA A 173 -14.74 4.74 2.69
N LEU A 174 -13.49 5.22 2.59
CA LEU A 174 -13.12 6.27 1.65
C LEU A 174 -13.32 5.87 0.19
N SER A 175 -13.02 4.62 -0.17
CA SER A 175 -13.24 4.13 -1.54
C SER A 175 -14.72 4.07 -1.93
N GLU A 176 -15.61 4.02 -0.96
CA GLU A 176 -17.07 4.07 -1.11
C GLU A 176 -17.66 5.48 -0.90
N GLY A 177 -16.82 6.50 -0.75
CA GLY A 177 -17.24 7.87 -0.49
C GLY A 177 -17.80 8.10 0.90
N ARG A 178 -17.59 7.15 1.83
CA ARG A 178 -18.00 7.24 3.23
C ARG A 178 -16.88 7.82 4.10
N PRO A 179 -17.21 8.49 5.22
CA PRO A 179 -16.19 8.97 6.14
C PRO A 179 -15.40 7.81 6.76
N GLN A 180 -14.09 8.00 6.87
CA GLN A 180 -13.24 7.11 7.64
C GLN A 180 -13.50 7.31 9.14
N ARG A 181 -13.35 6.23 9.90
CA ARG A 181 -13.68 6.20 11.34
C ARG A 181 -12.48 6.48 12.24
N TYR A 182 -11.31 6.03 11.82
CA TYR A 182 -10.11 6.02 12.66
C TYR A 182 -9.06 7.02 12.19
N GLY A 183 -9.25 7.72 11.07
CA GLY A 183 -8.27 8.64 10.51
C GLY A 183 -6.94 7.95 10.16
N SER A 184 -7.01 6.72 9.67
CA SER A 184 -5.83 5.93 9.35
C SER A 184 -5.29 6.21 7.94
N GLN A 185 -6.12 6.73 7.04
CA GLN A 185 -5.74 7.03 5.67
C GLN A 185 -5.30 8.48 5.55
N MET A 186 -4.14 8.66 4.93
CA MET A 186 -3.49 9.96 4.76
C MET A 186 -3.43 10.32 3.28
N ARG A 187 -3.39 11.62 2.98
CA ARG A 187 -3.14 12.15 1.63
C ARG A 187 -2.09 13.25 1.67
N CYS A 188 -1.49 13.54 0.54
CA CYS A 188 -0.65 14.73 0.41
C CYS A 188 -1.51 15.99 0.34
N GLY A 189 -1.20 16.97 1.18
CA GLY A 189 -1.83 18.29 1.19
C GLY A 189 -0.76 19.35 1.43
N ASN A 190 -0.51 20.21 0.44
CA ASN A 190 0.50 21.27 0.50
C ASN A 190 1.91 20.76 0.88
N GLY A 191 2.32 19.62 0.32
CA GLY A 191 3.64 19.03 0.58
C GLY A 191 3.78 18.31 1.93
N GLN A 192 2.69 18.14 2.66
CA GLN A 192 2.66 17.43 3.95
C GLN A 192 1.56 16.36 3.96
N TYR A 193 1.77 15.32 4.75
CA TYR A 193 0.73 14.32 4.98
C TYR A 193 -0.34 14.86 5.91
N VAL A 194 -1.59 14.84 5.45
CA VAL A 194 -2.79 15.21 6.20
C VAL A 194 -3.79 14.07 6.17
N VAL A 195 -4.68 14.01 7.15
CA VAL A 195 -5.76 13.01 7.16
C VAL A 195 -6.64 13.18 5.94
N SER A 196 -6.96 12.07 5.26
CA SER A 196 -7.89 12.08 4.12
C SER A 196 -9.32 12.35 4.62
N GLU A 197 -10.01 13.27 3.96
CA GLU A 197 -11.42 13.54 4.24
C GLU A 197 -12.36 12.70 3.34
N PRO A 198 -13.59 12.42 3.77
CA PRO A 198 -14.21 12.83 5.05
C PRO A 198 -13.84 11.92 6.24
N VAL A 199 -13.97 12.44 7.46
CA VAL A 199 -13.75 11.72 8.73
C VAL A 199 -15.02 11.78 9.56
N GLU A 200 -15.41 10.67 10.21
CA GLU A 200 -16.48 10.67 11.21
C GLU A 200 -16.07 11.56 12.40
N ASP A 201 -17.00 12.19 13.06
CA ASP A 201 -16.85 12.99 14.28
C ASP A 201 -15.38 13.10 14.82
N MET A 202 -14.68 14.14 14.39
CA MET A 202 -13.26 14.34 14.72
C MET A 202 -13.02 14.45 16.24
N ALA A 203 -13.99 14.93 17.00
CA ALA A 203 -13.85 15.06 18.46
C ALA A 203 -13.76 13.69 19.17
N GLN A 204 -14.29 12.65 18.57
CA GLN A 204 -14.27 11.29 19.13
C GLN A 204 -13.20 10.39 18.51
N ILE A 205 -12.33 10.92 17.64
CA ILE A 205 -11.40 10.10 16.85
C ILE A 205 -10.43 9.33 17.75
N ASP A 206 -9.86 9.94 18.77
CA ASP A 206 -8.86 9.28 19.63
C ASP A 206 -9.49 8.20 20.51
N ALA A 207 -10.75 8.39 20.95
CA ALA A 207 -11.49 7.34 21.65
C ALA A 207 -11.71 6.11 20.75
N ARG A 208 -12.12 6.33 19.48
CA ARG A 208 -12.27 5.23 18.52
C ARG A 208 -10.93 4.56 18.20
N ARG A 209 -9.87 5.34 18.02
CA ARG A 209 -8.50 4.83 17.79
C ARG A 209 -8.03 3.95 18.95
N SER A 210 -8.23 4.42 20.19
CA SER A 210 -7.89 3.66 21.39
C SER A 210 -8.64 2.34 21.48
N SER A 211 -9.93 2.29 21.08
CA SER A 211 -10.74 1.06 21.13
C SER A 211 -10.24 -0.06 20.23
N VAL A 212 -9.37 0.25 19.27
CA VAL A 212 -8.73 -0.72 18.36
C VAL A 212 -7.20 -0.78 18.54
N GLY A 213 -6.68 -0.24 19.64
CA GLY A 213 -5.25 -0.29 19.98
C GLY A 213 -4.37 0.64 19.13
N LEU A 214 -4.94 1.66 18.50
CA LEU A 214 -4.18 2.73 17.83
C LEU A 214 -3.81 3.83 18.81
N GLY A 215 -2.62 4.42 18.67
CA GLY A 215 -2.24 5.66 19.33
C GLY A 215 -3.08 6.85 18.85
N THR A 216 -2.89 8.03 19.45
CA THR A 216 -3.63 9.25 19.08
C THR A 216 -3.44 9.63 17.61
N LEU A 217 -4.36 10.42 17.07
CA LEU A 217 -4.20 10.96 15.72
C LEU A 217 -2.96 11.86 15.63
N GLU A 218 -2.71 12.66 16.66
CA GLU A 218 -1.53 13.51 16.74
C GLU A 218 -0.23 12.70 16.65
N ASP A 219 -0.11 11.59 17.39
CA ASP A 219 1.07 10.72 17.33
C ASP A 219 1.22 10.05 15.97
N ASN A 220 0.11 9.74 15.30
CA ASN A 220 0.16 9.23 13.93
C ASN A 220 0.69 10.29 12.96
N LEU A 221 0.22 11.54 13.06
CA LEU A 221 0.69 12.65 12.22
C LEU A 221 2.18 12.94 12.44
N LYS A 222 2.66 12.87 13.69
CA LYS A 222 4.10 13.04 14.01
C LYS A 222 5.00 12.05 13.27
N ARG A 223 4.53 10.82 12.98
CA ARG A 223 5.30 9.83 12.21
C ARG A 223 5.53 10.25 10.76
N PHE A 224 4.71 11.12 10.24
CA PHE A 224 4.82 11.67 8.89
C PHE A 224 5.47 13.05 8.87
N ALA A 225 5.68 13.68 10.03
CA ALA A 225 6.30 14.99 10.12
C ALA A 225 7.72 14.98 9.52
N GLY A 226 7.99 15.95 8.65
CA GLY A 226 9.28 16.05 7.95
C GLY A 226 9.46 15.10 6.76
N ARG A 227 8.48 14.24 6.48
CA ARG A 227 8.45 13.47 5.24
C ARG A 227 7.71 14.31 4.19
N GLY A 228 8.43 14.69 3.14
CA GLY A 228 7.81 15.26 1.96
C GLY A 228 6.85 14.26 1.31
N CYS A 229 5.80 14.75 0.72
CA CYS A 229 4.88 13.95 -0.09
C CYS A 229 4.70 14.57 -1.53
#